data_6cd564ace2a2dcd59355ebf081ce0b30
#
_entry.id   6cd564ace2a2dcd59355ebf081ce0b30
#
_cell.length_a   1.000
_cell.length_b   1.000
_cell.length_c   1.000
_cell.angle_alpha   90.00
_cell.angle_beta   90.00
_cell.angle_gamma   90.00
#
_symmetry.space_group_name_H-M   'P 1'
#
loop_
_entity.id
_entity.type
_entity.pdbx_description
1 polymer ?
#
loop_
_entity_poly.entity_id
_entity_poly.type
_entity_poly.pdbx_seq_one_letter_code
_entity_poly.pdbx_strand_id
1 'polypeptide(L)'
;MLNESIQALVDYAERTGLIENADRVWAVNRLLEVLHADTFTPPKQAASGSLADILRDLCDCALETGALEQDSVVYRDLFDTKLMGALTPPPSQVQNNFTFLHNQDPKRATDWFYQFSQNTNYIRRDRIAKDVKWIAPTEYGDLDITINLSKPEKDPKAIAAAKLMPQSSYPKCLLCKENEGYAGRVNHPARQNHRVIPVTINGSRWFMQYSPYVYYNEHCIVFNSQHTPMKIEPATFRKLLDFVKQFPHYFVGSNADLPIVGGSILAHDHFQGGHYTFAMERAPIETELTFDGFDDIEAGIVKWPMSVIRLRSADDKQLVQLASKILTAWRGYTDKDACIFAETDGEPHNTITPIARMRNGKFELDLVLRNNITTKEHPLGVYHPHAELHHIKKENIGLIEVMGLAVLPARLKTELAAVAEALVSGADLTADERTALHADWANKLKTQYIFTEQNAMDILQKEVGIVFSQVLEHAGVFKRTQTGKQAFLRFARSVN
;
A
#
# COMPACT_ATOMS: atom_id res chain seq x y z
N MET A 1 26.26 5.91 28.39
CA MET A 1 25.26 5.92 27.30
C MET A 1 25.51 4.83 26.26
N LEU A 2 26.67 4.73 25.62
CA LEU A 2 26.93 3.73 24.59
C LEU A 2 26.70 2.26 25.04
N ASN A 3 27.35 1.86 26.15
CA ASN A 3 27.24 0.50 26.67
C ASN A 3 25.81 0.14 27.10
N GLU A 4 25.09 1.10 27.70
CA GLU A 4 23.72 0.92 28.16
C GLU A 4 22.77 0.72 26.96
N SER A 5 22.99 1.45 25.85
CA SER A 5 22.17 1.34 24.62
C SER A 5 22.52 0.08 23.83
N ILE A 6 23.79 -0.34 23.78
CA ILE A 6 24.19 -1.64 23.21
C ILE A 6 23.51 -2.78 23.99
N GLN A 7 23.60 -2.76 25.33
CA GLN A 7 22.95 -3.77 26.17
C GLN A 7 21.45 -3.83 25.94
N ALA A 8 20.79 -2.65 25.90
CA ALA A 8 19.36 -2.55 25.66
C ALA A 8 18.95 -3.12 24.30
N LEU A 9 19.75 -2.88 23.23
CA LEU A 9 19.46 -3.41 21.90
C LEU A 9 19.67 -4.93 21.83
N VAL A 10 20.67 -5.48 22.51
CA VAL A 10 20.91 -6.93 22.62
C VAL A 10 19.79 -7.60 23.42
N ASP A 11 19.37 -7.00 24.54
CA ASP A 11 18.23 -7.50 25.34
C ASP A 11 16.92 -7.45 24.57
N TYR A 12 16.73 -6.42 23.76
CA TYR A 12 15.59 -6.33 22.82
C TYR A 12 15.62 -7.47 21.80
N ALA A 13 16.76 -7.71 21.16
CA ALA A 13 16.90 -8.73 20.13
C ALA A 13 16.65 -10.14 20.68
N GLU A 14 17.15 -10.46 21.88
CA GLU A 14 16.88 -11.75 22.55
C GLU A 14 15.40 -11.85 22.93
N ARG A 15 14.83 -10.87 23.59
CA ARG A 15 13.41 -10.88 24.00
C ARG A 15 12.45 -11.02 22.82
N THR A 16 12.80 -10.50 21.65
CA THR A 16 11.98 -10.55 20.44
C THR A 16 12.28 -11.76 19.53
N GLY A 17 13.23 -12.61 19.93
CA GLY A 17 13.60 -13.82 19.21
C GLY A 17 14.39 -13.58 17.91
N LEU A 18 15.05 -12.43 17.79
CA LEU A 18 15.98 -12.17 16.69
C LEU A 18 17.31 -12.90 16.89
N ILE A 19 17.74 -13.06 18.14
CA ILE A 19 18.90 -13.82 18.56
C ILE A 19 18.54 -14.73 19.74
N GLU A 20 19.33 -15.77 19.96
CA GLU A 20 19.25 -16.62 21.14
C GLU A 20 20.22 -16.14 22.23
N ASN A 21 20.05 -16.65 23.46
CA ASN A 21 20.95 -16.29 24.57
C ASN A 21 22.42 -16.60 24.26
N ALA A 22 22.68 -17.70 23.53
CA ALA A 22 24.03 -18.08 23.12
C ALA A 22 24.71 -17.06 22.19
N ASP A 23 23.93 -16.22 21.50
CA ASP A 23 24.41 -15.25 20.51
C ASP A 23 24.77 -13.89 21.12
N ARG A 24 24.53 -13.67 22.42
CA ARG A 24 24.66 -12.34 23.03
C ARG A 24 26.04 -11.72 22.87
N VAL A 25 27.11 -12.49 23.11
CA VAL A 25 28.51 -12.00 22.97
C VAL A 25 28.80 -11.66 21.50
N TRP A 26 28.39 -12.53 20.58
CA TRP A 26 28.50 -12.28 19.15
C TRP A 26 27.74 -11.00 18.74
N ALA A 27 26.51 -10.82 19.21
CA ALA A 27 25.69 -9.66 18.94
C ALA A 27 26.34 -8.36 19.42
N VAL A 28 26.89 -8.33 20.67
CA VAL A 28 27.66 -7.19 21.16
C VAL A 28 28.82 -6.86 20.22
N ASN A 29 29.61 -7.87 19.84
CA ASN A 29 30.78 -7.67 18.97
C ASN A 29 30.38 -7.16 17.56
N ARG A 30 29.25 -7.62 17.02
CA ARG A 30 28.71 -7.09 15.76
C ARG A 30 28.28 -5.63 15.86
N LEU A 31 27.68 -5.23 16.99
CA LEU A 31 27.31 -3.84 17.23
C LEU A 31 28.53 -2.94 17.43
N LEU A 32 29.58 -3.42 18.14
CA LEU A 32 30.85 -2.69 18.28
C LEU A 32 31.47 -2.40 16.91
N GLU A 33 31.51 -3.39 16.00
CA GLU A 33 32.01 -3.21 14.64
C GLU A 33 31.25 -2.10 13.90
N VAL A 34 29.90 -2.11 13.98
CA VAL A 34 29.03 -1.11 13.31
C VAL A 34 29.25 0.28 13.91
N LEU A 35 29.46 0.38 15.23
CA LEU A 35 29.62 1.63 15.98
C LEU A 35 31.04 2.16 15.99
N HIS A 36 31.98 1.45 15.37
CA HIS A 36 33.42 1.75 15.39
C HIS A 36 33.95 1.89 16.86
N ALA A 37 33.49 0.99 17.74
CA ALA A 37 33.88 0.95 19.14
C ALA A 37 34.72 -0.30 19.44
N ASP A 38 35.78 -0.14 20.26
CA ASP A 38 36.76 -1.21 20.52
C ASP A 38 36.44 -2.02 21.79
N THR A 39 35.61 -1.49 22.68
CA THR A 39 35.37 -2.10 23.98
C THR A 39 33.90 -2.02 24.40
N PHE A 40 33.48 -3.03 25.17
CA PHE A 40 32.19 -3.06 25.84
C PHE A 40 32.37 -3.43 27.30
N THR A 41 31.78 -2.63 28.17
CA THR A 41 31.69 -2.95 29.60
C THR A 41 30.23 -3.14 29.96
N PRO A 42 29.81 -4.35 30.41
CA PRO A 42 28.45 -4.58 30.81
C PRO A 42 27.97 -3.54 31.83
N PRO A 43 26.93 -2.76 31.55
CA PRO A 43 26.43 -1.75 32.45
C PRO A 43 25.67 -2.40 33.63
N LYS A 44 25.57 -1.70 34.76
CA LYS A 44 24.71 -2.16 35.88
C LYS A 44 23.23 -2.21 35.50
N GLN A 45 22.80 -1.36 34.56
CA GLN A 45 21.46 -1.29 34.06
C GLN A 45 21.51 -0.89 32.58
N ALA A 46 20.73 -1.58 31.77
CA ALA A 46 20.52 -1.23 30.34
C ALA A 46 19.75 0.09 30.21
N ALA A 47 19.91 0.78 29.08
CA ALA A 47 19.10 1.95 28.77
C ALA A 47 17.61 1.56 28.75
N SER A 48 16.76 2.45 29.26
CA SER A 48 15.30 2.29 29.22
C SER A 48 14.72 3.02 28.01
N GLY A 49 13.62 2.52 27.44
CA GLY A 49 12.92 3.17 26.35
C GLY A 49 12.39 2.21 25.30
N SER A 50 11.76 2.78 24.29
CA SER A 50 11.30 2.04 23.10
C SER A 50 12.50 1.68 22.20
N LEU A 51 12.30 0.76 21.24
CA LEU A 51 13.32 0.49 20.22
C LEU A 51 13.76 1.77 19.48
N ALA A 52 12.82 2.66 19.19
CA ALA A 52 13.11 3.93 18.51
C ALA A 52 14.02 4.83 19.37
N ASP A 53 13.84 4.85 20.69
CA ASP A 53 14.71 5.60 21.61
C ASP A 53 16.12 5.00 21.66
N ILE A 54 16.21 3.67 21.79
CA ILE A 54 17.51 2.95 21.81
C ILE A 54 18.29 3.21 20.51
N LEU A 55 17.63 3.11 19.34
CA LEU A 55 18.28 3.35 18.05
C LEU A 55 18.66 4.80 17.85
N ARG A 56 17.86 5.76 18.35
CA ARG A 56 18.22 7.18 18.34
C ARG A 56 19.49 7.43 19.15
N ASP A 57 19.55 6.92 20.37
CA ASP A 57 20.71 7.08 21.27
C ASP A 57 21.99 6.47 20.68
N LEU A 58 21.87 5.30 20.00
CA LEU A 58 22.99 4.69 19.29
C LEU A 58 23.43 5.50 18.06
N CYS A 59 22.49 6.11 17.32
CA CYS A 59 22.81 7.02 16.23
C CYS A 59 23.53 8.29 16.75
N ASP A 60 23.10 8.83 17.89
CA ASP A 60 23.75 9.99 18.52
C ASP A 60 25.19 9.65 18.94
N CYS A 61 25.40 8.50 19.58
CA CYS A 61 26.75 8.00 19.86
C CYS A 61 27.59 7.80 18.58
N ALA A 62 26.99 7.30 17.52
CA ALA A 62 27.68 7.09 16.25
C ALA A 62 28.09 8.40 15.55
N LEU A 63 27.33 9.48 15.73
CA LEU A 63 27.70 10.83 15.29
C LEU A 63 28.92 11.34 16.05
N GLU A 64 28.96 11.15 17.37
CA GLU A 64 30.06 11.55 18.22
C GLU A 64 31.37 10.82 17.88
N THR A 65 31.29 9.52 17.53
CA THR A 65 32.46 8.70 17.17
C THR A 65 32.85 8.81 15.68
N GLY A 66 32.02 9.46 14.86
CA GLY A 66 32.21 9.54 13.38
C GLY A 66 31.84 8.28 12.63
N ALA A 67 31.20 7.31 13.27
CA ALA A 67 30.65 6.11 12.58
C ALA A 67 29.44 6.46 11.72
N LEU A 68 28.67 7.49 12.09
CA LEU A 68 27.61 8.10 11.30
C LEU A 68 28.10 9.44 10.73
N GLU A 69 28.12 9.57 9.41
CA GLU A 69 28.78 10.70 8.72
C GLU A 69 28.00 12.03 8.80
N GLN A 70 26.65 11.94 8.82
CA GLN A 70 25.79 13.13 8.77
C GLN A 70 24.53 12.94 9.63
N ASP A 71 24.11 14.02 10.30
CA ASP A 71 22.86 14.07 11.04
C ASP A 71 21.70 14.47 10.13
N SER A 72 21.15 13.51 9.38
CA SER A 72 19.91 13.68 8.64
C SER A 72 19.07 12.40 8.71
N VAL A 73 17.76 12.53 8.47
CA VAL A 73 16.85 11.40 8.49
C VAL A 73 17.30 10.25 7.59
N VAL A 74 17.83 10.55 6.41
CA VAL A 74 18.30 9.53 5.46
C VAL A 74 19.51 8.77 6.00
N TYR A 75 20.51 9.47 6.53
CA TYR A 75 21.72 8.84 7.08
C TYR A 75 21.42 8.07 8.36
N ARG A 76 20.56 8.61 9.25
CA ARG A 76 20.07 7.89 10.43
C ARG A 76 19.32 6.61 10.05
N ASP A 77 18.46 6.64 9.01
CA ASP A 77 17.75 5.46 8.50
C ASP A 77 18.69 4.41 7.91
N LEU A 78 19.74 4.81 7.24
CA LEU A 78 20.77 3.89 6.76
C LEU A 78 21.50 3.23 7.93
N PHE A 79 21.84 4.01 8.95
CA PHE A 79 22.64 3.54 10.08
C PHE A 79 21.84 2.67 11.06
N ASP A 80 20.63 3.06 11.44
CA ASP A 80 19.80 2.26 12.34
C ASP A 80 19.38 0.92 11.68
N THR A 81 19.16 0.93 10.35
CA THR A 81 18.94 -0.29 9.59
C THR A 81 20.18 -1.20 9.57
N LYS A 82 21.39 -0.63 9.55
CA LYS A 82 22.65 -1.36 9.68
C LYS A 82 22.81 -2.00 11.07
N LEU A 83 22.47 -1.28 12.14
CA LEU A 83 22.46 -1.81 13.52
C LEU A 83 21.48 -3.00 13.63
N MET A 84 20.24 -2.83 13.19
CA MET A 84 19.25 -3.92 13.20
C MET A 84 19.64 -5.08 12.30
N GLY A 85 20.26 -4.80 11.16
CA GLY A 85 20.77 -5.81 10.22
C GLY A 85 21.83 -6.72 10.84
N ALA A 86 22.66 -6.18 11.75
CA ALA A 86 23.68 -6.94 12.48
C ALA A 86 23.07 -8.02 13.41
N LEU A 87 21.80 -7.83 13.81
CA LEU A 87 21.07 -8.73 14.72
C LEU A 87 19.96 -9.53 14.00
N THR A 88 19.75 -9.30 12.71
CA THR A 88 18.69 -9.96 11.95
C THR A 88 19.16 -11.33 11.46
N PRO A 89 18.45 -12.43 11.75
CA PRO A 89 18.79 -13.78 11.28
C PRO A 89 18.98 -13.86 9.77
N PRO A 90 19.83 -14.77 9.26
CA PRO A 90 20.02 -14.95 7.83
C PRO A 90 18.73 -15.43 7.12
N PRO A 91 18.59 -15.17 5.80
CA PRO A 91 17.40 -15.56 5.04
C PRO A 91 16.99 -17.01 5.18
N SER A 92 17.97 -17.93 5.18
CA SER A 92 17.71 -19.37 5.29
C SER A 92 17.00 -19.75 6.61
N GLN A 93 17.40 -19.16 7.73
CA GLN A 93 16.79 -19.43 9.04
C GLN A 93 15.33 -18.91 9.05
N VAL A 94 15.10 -17.70 8.52
CA VAL A 94 13.77 -17.10 8.45
C VAL A 94 12.84 -17.91 7.55
N GLN A 95 13.33 -18.34 6.38
CA GLN A 95 12.57 -19.15 5.42
C GLN A 95 12.25 -20.55 5.97
N ASN A 96 13.20 -21.19 6.65
CA ASN A 96 12.98 -22.50 7.29
C ASN A 96 11.90 -22.41 8.38
N ASN A 97 11.96 -21.39 9.23
CA ASN A 97 10.95 -21.21 10.27
C ASN A 97 9.58 -20.89 9.69
N PHE A 98 9.52 -20.03 8.67
CA PHE A 98 8.26 -19.75 7.97
C PHE A 98 7.66 -21.03 7.38
N THR A 99 8.48 -21.83 6.67
CA THR A 99 8.03 -23.09 6.06
C THR A 99 7.53 -24.09 7.12
N PHE A 100 8.25 -24.19 8.24
CA PHE A 100 7.84 -25.05 9.35
C PHE A 100 6.47 -24.65 9.91
N LEU A 101 6.24 -23.37 10.12
CA LEU A 101 4.95 -22.85 10.62
C LEU A 101 3.85 -22.97 9.56
N HIS A 102 4.16 -22.68 8.30
CA HIS A 102 3.19 -22.74 7.19
C HIS A 102 2.65 -24.17 6.98
N ASN A 103 3.48 -25.18 7.15
CA ASN A 103 3.06 -26.59 7.06
C ASN A 103 2.08 -26.98 8.18
N GLN A 104 2.05 -26.23 9.27
CA GLN A 104 1.09 -26.44 10.37
C GLN A 104 -0.18 -25.60 10.15
N ASP A 105 -0.01 -24.32 9.86
CA ASP A 105 -1.08 -23.34 9.66
C ASP A 105 -0.53 -22.12 8.91
N PRO A 106 -1.00 -21.82 7.69
CA PRO A 106 -0.59 -20.64 6.93
C PRO A 106 -0.73 -19.33 7.73
N LYS A 107 -1.78 -19.22 8.57
CA LYS A 107 -1.99 -18.00 9.36
C LYS A 107 -0.91 -17.83 10.44
N ARG A 108 -0.50 -18.89 11.11
CA ARG A 108 0.60 -18.82 12.09
C ARG A 108 1.91 -18.38 11.45
N ALA A 109 2.17 -18.83 10.22
CA ALA A 109 3.38 -18.44 9.49
C ALA A 109 3.37 -16.95 9.15
N THR A 110 2.25 -16.42 8.66
CA THR A 110 2.12 -15.00 8.32
C THR A 110 2.12 -14.11 9.56
N ASP A 111 1.42 -14.47 10.63
CA ASP A 111 1.43 -13.77 11.93
C ASP A 111 2.87 -13.66 12.46
N TRP A 112 3.63 -14.77 12.44
CA TRP A 112 5.03 -14.78 12.87
C TRP A 112 5.90 -13.90 12.00
N PHE A 113 5.78 -14.00 10.67
CA PHE A 113 6.62 -13.23 9.75
C PHE A 113 6.29 -11.72 9.80
N TYR A 114 5.03 -11.37 10.04
CA TYR A 114 4.63 -9.98 10.27
C TYR A 114 5.25 -9.43 11.55
N GLN A 115 5.16 -10.19 12.67
CA GLN A 115 5.80 -9.83 13.92
C GLN A 115 7.33 -9.73 13.79
N PHE A 116 7.96 -10.67 13.06
CA PHE A 116 9.38 -10.63 12.74
C PHE A 116 9.74 -9.34 11.98
N SER A 117 8.97 -8.96 10.98
CA SER A 117 9.20 -7.74 10.19
C SER A 117 9.06 -6.45 11.03
N GLN A 118 8.25 -6.48 12.08
CA GLN A 118 8.16 -5.42 13.09
C GLN A 118 9.36 -5.45 14.04
N ASN A 119 9.74 -6.63 14.51
CA ASN A 119 10.85 -6.79 15.48
C ASN A 119 12.19 -6.42 14.87
N THR A 120 12.41 -6.63 13.58
CA THR A 120 13.60 -6.18 12.86
C THR A 120 13.62 -4.67 12.59
N ASN A 121 12.59 -3.92 12.97
CA ASN A 121 12.38 -2.51 12.61
C ASN A 121 12.33 -2.25 11.09
N TYR A 122 12.08 -3.29 10.27
CA TYR A 122 11.77 -3.09 8.87
C TYR A 122 10.43 -2.37 8.72
N ILE A 123 9.44 -2.77 9.53
CA ILE A 123 8.20 -2.04 9.77
C ILE A 123 8.43 -1.08 10.94
N ARG A 124 8.54 0.21 10.68
CA ARG A 124 8.83 1.25 11.67
C ARG A 124 7.55 1.67 12.39
N ARG A 125 7.21 0.95 13.47
CA ARG A 125 5.97 1.17 14.25
C ARG A 125 5.84 2.58 14.80
N ASP A 126 6.94 3.19 15.23
CA ASP A 126 7.00 4.57 15.74
C ASP A 126 6.57 5.62 14.70
N ARG A 127 6.85 5.38 13.42
CA ARG A 127 6.41 6.24 12.32
C ARG A 127 4.95 5.99 11.95
N ILE A 128 4.55 4.73 11.84
CA ILE A 128 3.17 4.34 11.52
C ILE A 128 2.19 4.84 12.58
N ALA A 129 2.59 4.87 13.85
CA ALA A 129 1.79 5.42 14.95
C ALA A 129 1.47 6.91 14.80
N LYS A 130 2.15 7.64 13.92
CA LYS A 130 1.89 9.06 13.64
C LYS A 130 0.81 9.28 12.59
N ASP A 131 0.47 8.25 11.80
CA ASP A 131 -0.58 8.33 10.79
C ASP A 131 -1.91 8.72 11.43
N VAL A 132 -2.65 9.60 10.78
CA VAL A 132 -3.99 9.97 11.22
C VAL A 132 -5.00 9.11 10.47
N LYS A 133 -5.84 8.37 11.20
CA LYS A 133 -6.78 7.40 10.63
C LYS A 133 -8.17 7.61 11.19
N TRP A 134 -9.18 7.53 10.31
CA TRP A 134 -10.60 7.56 10.72
C TRP A 134 -11.45 6.81 9.70
N ILE A 135 -12.68 6.52 10.07
CA ILE A 135 -13.70 5.91 9.23
C ILE A 135 -14.70 6.99 8.83
N ALA A 136 -15.02 7.05 7.55
CA ALA A 136 -16.02 7.99 7.01
C ALA A 136 -17.21 7.22 6.42
N PRO A 137 -18.41 7.31 7.00
CA PRO A 137 -19.61 6.69 6.46
C PRO A 137 -20.04 7.38 5.17
N THR A 138 -20.36 6.57 4.14
CA THR A 138 -20.84 7.01 2.84
C THR A 138 -22.02 6.17 2.37
N GLU A 139 -22.65 6.52 1.26
CA GLU A 139 -23.71 5.70 0.65
C GLU A 139 -23.22 4.33 0.14
N TYR A 140 -21.91 4.17 -0.02
CA TYR A 140 -21.24 2.91 -0.44
C TYR A 140 -20.72 2.10 0.74
N GLY A 141 -20.93 2.54 1.95
CA GLY A 141 -20.42 1.97 3.20
C GLY A 141 -19.31 2.82 3.83
N ASP A 142 -18.71 2.27 4.86
CA ASP A 142 -17.68 2.94 5.64
C ASP A 142 -16.33 2.90 4.93
N LEU A 143 -15.83 4.06 4.49
CA LEU A 143 -14.52 4.20 3.87
C LEU A 143 -13.44 4.41 4.94
N ASP A 144 -12.30 3.78 4.74
CA ASP A 144 -11.10 4.00 5.58
C ASP A 144 -10.31 5.18 5.04
N ILE A 145 -10.03 6.17 5.89
CA ILE A 145 -9.25 7.35 5.51
C ILE A 145 -7.96 7.40 6.32
N THR A 146 -6.84 7.57 5.64
CA THR A 146 -5.53 7.68 6.27
C THR A 146 -4.76 8.86 5.70
N ILE A 147 -4.32 9.79 6.57
CA ILE A 147 -3.25 10.74 6.24
C ILE A 147 -1.94 10.05 6.59
N ASN A 148 -1.16 9.72 5.56
CA ASN A 148 0.07 8.96 5.74
C ASN A 148 1.22 9.88 6.13
N LEU A 149 1.75 9.69 7.35
CA LEU A 149 2.88 10.41 7.91
C LEU A 149 4.11 9.48 8.09
N SER A 150 3.95 8.19 7.82
CA SER A 150 5.02 7.19 7.98
C SER A 150 6.08 7.24 6.88
N LYS A 151 5.72 7.78 5.71
CA LYS A 151 6.66 7.99 4.61
C LYS A 151 7.41 9.31 4.86
N PRO A 152 8.74 9.26 5.13
CA PRO A 152 9.48 10.48 5.40
C PRO A 152 9.45 11.43 4.19
N GLU A 153 9.22 12.71 4.45
CA GLU A 153 9.41 13.74 3.44
C GLU A 153 10.89 13.78 3.05
N LYS A 154 11.13 13.90 1.75
CA LYS A 154 12.51 13.96 1.25
C LYS A 154 13.10 15.32 1.59
N ASP A 155 14.15 15.33 2.44
CA ASP A 155 14.95 16.52 2.69
C ASP A 155 15.50 17.07 1.36
N PRO A 156 15.35 18.40 1.07
CA PRO A 156 15.89 19.02 -0.13
C PRO A 156 17.39 18.78 -0.33
N LYS A 157 18.18 18.73 0.75
CA LYS A 157 19.61 18.40 0.70
C LYS A 157 19.86 16.96 0.26
N ALA A 158 19.04 16.01 0.79
CA ALA A 158 19.10 14.60 0.38
C ALA A 158 18.67 14.41 -1.08
N ILE A 159 17.67 15.16 -1.56
CA ILE A 159 17.28 15.18 -2.99
C ILE A 159 18.44 15.66 -3.87
N ALA A 160 19.11 16.75 -3.48
CA ALA A 160 20.23 17.29 -4.21
C ALA A 160 21.42 16.30 -4.22
N ALA A 161 21.77 15.71 -3.08
CA ALA A 161 22.80 14.68 -2.97
C ALA A 161 22.48 13.45 -3.84
N ALA A 162 21.22 12.98 -3.82
CA ALA A 162 20.77 11.84 -4.63
C ALA A 162 20.90 12.07 -6.13
N LYS A 163 20.71 13.32 -6.61
CA LYS A 163 20.88 13.68 -8.02
C LYS A 163 22.35 13.62 -8.50
N LEU A 164 23.28 13.82 -7.58
CA LEU A 164 24.73 13.81 -7.87
C LEU A 164 25.32 12.38 -7.81
N MET A 165 24.58 11.41 -7.28
CA MET A 165 25.07 10.03 -7.16
C MET A 165 25.03 9.28 -8.49
N PRO A 166 26.04 8.42 -8.76
CA PRO A 166 26.00 7.53 -9.90
C PRO A 166 24.73 6.67 -9.91
N GLN A 167 24.11 6.51 -11.08
CA GLN A 167 23.01 5.59 -11.25
C GLN A 167 23.53 4.15 -11.09
N SER A 168 22.91 3.38 -10.19
CA SER A 168 23.22 1.98 -10.00
C SER A 168 22.06 1.12 -10.50
N SER A 169 22.37 0.08 -11.25
CA SER A 169 21.39 -0.92 -11.70
C SER A 169 21.19 -2.06 -10.69
N TYR A 170 21.76 -1.95 -9.49
CA TYR A 170 21.65 -2.97 -8.43
C TYR A 170 21.28 -2.31 -7.08
N PRO A 171 20.16 -2.73 -6.48
CA PRO A 171 19.04 -3.49 -7.08
C PRO A 171 18.36 -2.70 -8.21
N LYS A 172 17.75 -3.40 -9.20
CA LYS A 172 17.09 -2.74 -10.34
C LYS A 172 15.88 -1.88 -9.93
N CYS A 173 15.11 -2.33 -8.94
CA CYS A 173 14.00 -1.57 -8.37
C CYS A 173 13.78 -1.93 -6.88
N LEU A 174 12.84 -1.24 -6.23
CA LEU A 174 12.53 -1.44 -4.81
C LEU A 174 11.91 -2.82 -4.47
N LEU A 175 11.42 -3.56 -5.47
CA LEU A 175 10.80 -4.88 -5.29
C LEU A 175 11.75 -6.04 -5.62
N CYS A 176 12.90 -5.78 -6.25
CA CYS A 176 13.83 -6.86 -6.60
C CYS A 176 14.33 -7.59 -5.35
N LYS A 177 14.50 -8.91 -5.45
CA LYS A 177 15.00 -9.76 -4.36
C LYS A 177 16.36 -9.29 -3.85
N GLU A 178 17.16 -8.68 -4.69
CA GLU A 178 18.49 -8.13 -4.38
C GLU A 178 18.45 -7.03 -3.32
N ASN A 179 17.27 -6.54 -2.96
CA ASN A 179 17.10 -5.66 -1.79
C ASN A 179 17.31 -6.41 -0.46
N GLU A 180 17.09 -7.72 -0.40
CA GLU A 180 17.25 -8.50 0.84
C GLU A 180 18.69 -8.39 1.36
N GLY A 181 18.87 -7.78 2.52
CA GLY A 181 20.19 -7.56 3.12
C GLY A 181 21.00 -6.39 2.52
N TYR A 182 20.44 -5.64 1.56
CA TYR A 182 21.16 -4.54 0.90
C TYR A 182 21.41 -3.36 1.83
N ALA A 183 22.65 -2.84 1.84
CA ALA A 183 23.06 -1.75 2.73
C ALA A 183 22.36 -0.42 2.46
N GLY A 184 21.83 -0.24 1.26
CA GLY A 184 21.24 1.03 0.86
C GLY A 184 22.27 2.08 0.49
N ARG A 185 21.77 3.26 0.15
CA ARG A 185 22.51 4.48 -0.17
C ARG A 185 21.54 5.67 -0.12
N VAL A 186 22.03 6.89 -0.21
CA VAL A 186 21.20 8.11 -0.08
C VAL A 186 19.97 8.13 -1.02
N ASN A 187 20.07 7.54 -2.21
CA ASN A 187 18.98 7.46 -3.18
C ASN A 187 18.28 6.08 -3.24
N HIS A 188 18.64 5.13 -2.36
CA HIS A 188 18.01 3.82 -2.29
C HIS A 188 17.97 3.32 -0.83
N PRO A 189 16.82 2.93 -0.29
CA PRO A 189 16.69 2.60 1.14
C PRO A 189 17.53 1.38 1.54
N ALA A 190 18.06 1.42 2.76
CA ALA A 190 18.69 0.26 3.38
C ALA A 190 17.67 -0.86 3.65
N ARG A 191 18.13 -2.11 3.56
CA ARG A 191 17.32 -3.33 3.69
C ARG A 191 18.07 -4.47 4.41
N GLN A 192 19.09 -4.15 5.23
CA GLN A 192 19.86 -5.17 5.94
C GLN A 192 19.00 -5.98 6.92
N ASN A 193 17.97 -5.35 7.47
CA ASN A 193 16.98 -5.91 8.38
C ASN A 193 15.73 -6.49 7.67
N HIS A 194 15.73 -6.56 6.34
CA HIS A 194 14.62 -7.04 5.52
C HIS A 194 14.87 -8.49 5.07
N ARG A 195 13.79 -9.30 5.09
CA ARG A 195 13.77 -10.67 4.57
C ARG A 195 12.56 -10.89 3.69
N VAL A 196 12.68 -11.83 2.76
CA VAL A 196 11.61 -12.23 1.83
C VAL A 196 11.35 -13.73 1.92
N ILE A 197 10.09 -14.12 1.77
CA ILE A 197 9.65 -15.52 1.80
C ILE A 197 9.44 -16.00 0.36
N PRO A 198 10.11 -17.06 -0.08
CA PRO A 198 9.83 -17.66 -1.38
C PRO A 198 8.45 -18.32 -1.36
N VAL A 199 7.66 -18.07 -2.40
CA VAL A 199 6.36 -18.69 -2.65
C VAL A 199 6.30 -19.21 -4.08
N THR A 200 5.63 -20.33 -4.31
CA THR A 200 5.40 -20.84 -5.66
C THR A 200 3.98 -20.47 -6.09
N ILE A 201 3.86 -19.71 -7.16
CA ILE A 201 2.56 -19.25 -7.68
C ILE A 201 2.46 -19.68 -9.14
N ASN A 202 1.41 -20.43 -9.46
CA ASN A 202 1.16 -20.96 -10.81
C ASN A 202 2.42 -21.62 -11.42
N GLY A 203 3.11 -22.45 -10.62
CA GLY A 203 4.31 -23.17 -11.00
C GLY A 203 5.58 -22.33 -11.19
N SER A 204 5.56 -21.04 -10.89
CA SER A 204 6.71 -20.14 -10.98
C SER A 204 7.13 -19.61 -9.60
N ARG A 205 8.40 -19.18 -9.52
CA ARG A 205 8.97 -18.69 -8.26
C ARG A 205 8.63 -17.21 -8.06
N TRP A 206 8.05 -16.91 -6.90
CA TRP A 206 7.73 -15.57 -6.41
C TRP A 206 8.31 -15.36 -5.02
N PHE A 207 8.19 -14.14 -4.52
CA PHE A 207 8.56 -13.81 -3.15
C PHE A 207 7.45 -12.98 -2.51
N MET A 208 7.28 -13.13 -1.20
CA MET A 208 6.39 -12.34 -0.37
C MET A 208 7.20 -11.54 0.64
N GLN A 209 6.85 -10.28 0.83
CA GLN A 209 7.35 -9.37 1.86
C GLN A 209 6.23 -8.51 2.38
N TYR A 210 6.38 -7.94 3.58
CA TYR A 210 5.46 -6.90 4.03
C TYR A 210 5.87 -5.52 3.50
N SER A 211 4.90 -4.63 3.38
CA SER A 211 5.17 -3.22 3.10
C SER A 211 5.64 -2.52 4.37
N PRO A 212 6.74 -1.74 4.33
CA PRO A 212 7.19 -1.01 5.50
C PRO A 212 6.24 0.11 5.93
N TYR A 213 5.28 0.51 5.07
CA TYR A 213 4.33 1.60 5.34
C TYR A 213 3.03 1.15 5.99
N VAL A 214 2.68 -0.13 5.91
CA VAL A 214 1.51 -0.75 6.57
C VAL A 214 0.25 0.10 6.47
N TYR A 215 -0.25 0.31 5.25
CA TYR A 215 -1.49 1.06 5.04
C TYR A 215 -2.71 0.38 5.69
N TYR A 216 -2.67 -0.95 5.80
CA TYR A 216 -3.66 -1.81 6.47
C TYR A 216 -2.96 -3.02 7.10
N ASN A 217 -3.68 -3.78 7.93
CA ASN A 217 -3.10 -4.92 8.65
C ASN A 217 -2.46 -5.94 7.72
N GLU A 218 -1.21 -6.32 8.02
CA GLU A 218 -0.42 -7.30 7.27
C GLU A 218 -0.30 -6.97 5.77
N HIS A 219 -0.24 -5.68 5.42
CA HIS A 219 -0.03 -5.25 4.03
C HIS A 219 1.22 -5.89 3.45
N CYS A 220 1.04 -6.84 2.54
CA CYS A 220 2.12 -7.56 1.89
C CYS A 220 2.22 -7.23 0.40
N ILE A 221 3.40 -7.46 -0.15
CA ILE A 221 3.70 -7.39 -1.58
C ILE A 221 4.22 -8.75 -2.01
N VAL A 222 3.61 -9.30 -3.04
CA VAL A 222 3.97 -10.58 -3.64
C VAL A 222 4.53 -10.28 -5.03
N PHE A 223 5.80 -10.56 -5.27
CA PHE A 223 6.49 -10.11 -6.47
C PHE A 223 7.20 -11.24 -7.20
N ASN A 224 7.25 -11.13 -8.52
CA ASN A 224 7.91 -12.10 -9.38
C ASN A 224 9.42 -12.16 -9.08
N SER A 225 10.00 -13.35 -9.08
CA SER A 225 11.46 -13.52 -8.95
C SER A 225 12.26 -12.90 -10.11
N GLN A 226 11.59 -12.66 -11.22
CA GLN A 226 12.13 -12.03 -12.42
C GLN A 226 11.66 -10.59 -12.51
N HIS A 227 12.57 -9.67 -12.83
CA HIS A 227 12.21 -8.26 -13.07
C HIS A 227 11.59 -8.13 -14.48
N THR A 228 10.30 -8.43 -14.58
CA THR A 228 9.50 -8.37 -15.81
C THR A 228 8.34 -7.40 -15.63
N PRO A 229 7.93 -6.67 -16.68
CA PRO A 229 6.80 -5.74 -16.58
C PRO A 229 5.50 -6.42 -16.17
N MET A 230 4.65 -5.67 -15.49
CA MET A 230 3.28 -6.09 -15.15
C MET A 230 2.45 -6.27 -16.41
N LYS A 231 1.59 -7.29 -16.39
CA LYS A 231 0.62 -7.55 -17.46
C LYS A 231 -0.63 -8.18 -16.88
N ILE A 232 -1.79 -7.63 -17.21
CA ILE A 232 -3.07 -8.23 -16.86
C ILE A 232 -3.50 -9.17 -18.00
N GLU A 233 -3.50 -10.45 -17.69
CA GLU A 233 -3.78 -11.54 -18.64
C GLU A 233 -4.43 -12.73 -17.91
N PRO A 234 -4.94 -13.76 -18.61
CA PRO A 234 -5.54 -14.93 -17.95
C PRO A 234 -4.66 -15.60 -16.90
N ALA A 235 -3.33 -15.57 -17.08
CA ALA A 235 -2.39 -16.08 -16.08
C ALA A 235 -2.41 -15.28 -14.77
N THR A 236 -2.73 -13.98 -14.82
CA THR A 236 -2.86 -13.13 -13.63
C THR A 236 -3.96 -13.66 -12.71
N PHE A 237 -5.14 -13.97 -13.25
CA PHE A 237 -6.25 -14.51 -12.46
C PHE A 237 -5.88 -15.85 -11.80
N ARG A 238 -5.21 -16.75 -12.54
CA ARG A 238 -4.70 -18.02 -11.99
C ARG A 238 -3.72 -17.78 -10.84
N LYS A 239 -2.80 -16.82 -11.00
CA LYS A 239 -1.80 -16.47 -9.97
C LYS A 239 -2.47 -15.94 -8.69
N LEU A 240 -3.47 -15.06 -8.82
CA LEU A 240 -4.20 -14.51 -7.69
C LEU A 240 -4.98 -15.61 -6.94
N LEU A 241 -5.70 -16.47 -7.66
CA LEU A 241 -6.46 -17.57 -7.04
C LEU A 241 -5.54 -18.62 -6.41
N ASP A 242 -4.40 -18.93 -7.02
CA ASP A 242 -3.42 -19.84 -6.43
C ASP A 242 -2.80 -19.29 -5.13
N PHE A 243 -2.55 -17.98 -5.06
CA PHE A 243 -2.09 -17.34 -3.83
C PHE A 243 -3.11 -17.44 -2.70
N VAL A 244 -4.38 -17.10 -2.92
CA VAL A 244 -5.41 -17.15 -1.86
C VAL A 244 -5.76 -18.58 -1.47
N LYS A 245 -5.46 -19.57 -2.30
CA LYS A 245 -5.56 -20.98 -1.95
C LYS A 245 -4.50 -21.39 -0.92
N GLN A 246 -3.30 -20.83 -1.03
CA GLN A 246 -2.18 -21.06 -0.10
C GLN A 246 -2.33 -20.23 1.19
N PHE A 247 -2.93 -19.02 1.08
CA PHE A 247 -3.16 -18.07 2.18
C PHE A 247 -4.65 -17.66 2.24
N PRO A 248 -5.55 -18.56 2.66
CA PRO A 248 -7.01 -18.32 2.55
C PRO A 248 -7.54 -17.21 3.46
N HIS A 249 -6.76 -16.75 4.42
CA HIS A 249 -7.07 -15.62 5.30
C HIS A 249 -6.64 -14.27 4.71
N TYR A 250 -5.94 -14.25 3.54
CA TYR A 250 -5.53 -13.05 2.83
C TYR A 250 -6.43 -12.77 1.62
N PHE A 251 -6.58 -11.50 1.28
CA PHE A 251 -6.87 -11.09 -0.09
C PHE A 251 -5.57 -10.85 -0.85
N VAL A 252 -5.64 -10.83 -2.18
CA VAL A 252 -4.56 -10.38 -3.05
C VAL A 252 -5.12 -9.74 -4.31
N GLY A 253 -4.51 -8.67 -4.80
CA GLY A 253 -4.92 -8.00 -6.02
C GLY A 253 -3.75 -7.45 -6.81
N SER A 254 -3.98 -7.16 -8.07
CA SER A 254 -3.03 -6.51 -8.96
C SER A 254 -3.43 -5.08 -9.26
N ASN A 255 -2.47 -4.16 -9.27
CA ASN A 255 -2.70 -2.90 -9.96
C ASN A 255 -2.98 -3.15 -11.45
N ALA A 256 -3.62 -2.20 -12.10
CA ALA A 256 -3.76 -2.20 -13.55
C ALA A 256 -2.39 -2.04 -14.24
N ASP A 257 -2.25 -2.57 -15.43
CA ASP A 257 -1.01 -2.60 -16.21
C ASP A 257 -0.82 -1.42 -17.16
N LEU A 258 -1.73 -0.44 -17.14
CA LEU A 258 -1.65 0.77 -17.95
C LEU A 258 -1.30 2.00 -17.09
N PRO A 259 -0.58 3.00 -17.64
CA PRO A 259 -0.32 4.25 -16.95
C PRO A 259 -1.61 4.97 -16.54
N ILE A 260 -1.53 5.91 -15.60
CA ILE A 260 -2.65 6.69 -15.03
C ILE A 260 -3.56 5.86 -14.10
N VAL A 261 -3.95 4.64 -14.50
CA VAL A 261 -4.81 3.74 -13.73
C VAL A 261 -4.06 2.61 -13.04
N GLY A 262 -2.73 2.51 -13.27
CA GLY A 262 -1.84 1.54 -12.66
C GLY A 262 -1.15 2.04 -11.40
N GLY A 263 -0.37 1.18 -10.77
CA GLY A 263 0.51 1.52 -9.65
C GLY A 263 1.80 2.23 -10.08
N SER A 264 2.62 2.57 -9.09
CA SER A 264 3.88 3.30 -9.30
C SER A 264 5.03 2.46 -9.89
N ILE A 265 4.95 1.13 -9.83
CA ILE A 265 6.00 0.20 -10.29
C ILE A 265 5.37 -0.75 -11.31
N LEU A 266 5.29 -0.31 -12.58
CA LEU A 266 4.79 -1.14 -13.67
C LEU A 266 5.88 -2.05 -14.29
N ALA A 267 7.15 -1.74 -14.02
CA ALA A 267 8.28 -2.45 -14.60
C ALA A 267 8.59 -3.81 -13.92
N HIS A 268 7.97 -4.11 -12.78
CA HIS A 268 8.17 -5.35 -12.04
C HIS A 268 6.82 -5.98 -11.66
N ASP A 269 6.52 -7.16 -12.19
CA ASP A 269 5.26 -7.89 -11.95
C ASP A 269 5.10 -8.21 -10.46
N HIS A 270 4.04 -7.68 -9.85
CA HIS A 270 3.77 -7.81 -8.42
C HIS A 270 2.29 -7.65 -8.10
N PHE A 271 1.90 -8.20 -6.95
CA PHE A 271 0.58 -8.10 -6.35
C PHE A 271 0.69 -7.47 -4.96
N GLN A 272 -0.40 -6.92 -4.48
CA GLN A 272 -0.55 -6.48 -3.09
C GLN A 272 -1.63 -7.30 -2.41
N GLY A 273 -1.39 -7.68 -1.18
CA GLY A 273 -2.31 -8.50 -0.39
C GLY A 273 -2.20 -8.21 1.10
N GLY A 274 -2.89 -9.02 1.90
CA GLY A 274 -2.83 -8.91 3.35
C GLY A 274 -4.10 -9.39 4.04
N HIS A 275 -4.10 -9.30 5.35
CA HIS A 275 -5.21 -9.71 6.21
C HIS A 275 -6.06 -8.49 6.57
N TYR A 276 -6.91 -8.05 5.65
CA TYR A 276 -7.78 -6.89 5.84
C TYR A 276 -9.06 -7.01 5.03
N THR A 277 -10.18 -6.51 5.57
CA THR A 277 -11.49 -6.49 4.93
C THR A 277 -11.86 -5.06 4.55
N PHE A 278 -11.80 -4.74 3.28
CA PHE A 278 -12.10 -3.40 2.74
C PHE A 278 -13.61 -3.14 2.59
N ALA A 279 -13.96 -1.86 2.45
CA ALA A 279 -15.34 -1.43 2.20
C ALA A 279 -15.92 -2.07 0.94
N MET A 280 -15.17 -2.13 -0.17
CA MET A 280 -15.60 -2.77 -1.41
C MET A 280 -15.93 -4.26 -1.22
N GLU A 281 -15.18 -4.97 -0.39
CA GLU A 281 -15.46 -6.39 -0.08
C GLU A 281 -16.81 -6.55 0.62
N ARG A 282 -17.15 -5.64 1.55
CA ARG A 282 -18.43 -5.64 2.29
C ARG A 282 -19.61 -5.21 1.42
N ALA A 283 -19.36 -4.48 0.34
CA ALA A 283 -20.40 -3.97 -0.55
C ALA A 283 -21.20 -5.11 -1.22
N PRO A 284 -22.56 -5.03 -1.26
CA PRO A 284 -23.40 -6.06 -1.84
C PRO A 284 -23.37 -6.03 -3.36
N ILE A 285 -23.74 -7.15 -3.99
CA ILE A 285 -24.16 -7.18 -5.38
C ILE A 285 -25.50 -6.45 -5.49
N GLU A 286 -25.58 -5.42 -6.33
CA GLU A 286 -26.81 -4.66 -6.58
C GLU A 286 -27.58 -5.12 -7.85
N THR A 287 -26.89 -5.80 -8.75
CA THR A 287 -27.47 -6.34 -9.99
C THR A 287 -26.82 -7.67 -10.29
N GLU A 288 -27.61 -8.73 -10.29
CA GLU A 288 -27.16 -10.06 -10.70
C GLU A 288 -26.88 -10.12 -12.20
N LEU A 289 -25.84 -10.84 -12.58
CA LEU A 289 -25.44 -11.10 -13.96
C LEU A 289 -25.41 -12.60 -14.22
N THR A 290 -25.76 -12.99 -15.43
CA THR A 290 -25.61 -14.37 -15.92
C THR A 290 -24.73 -14.36 -17.16
N PHE A 291 -23.88 -15.37 -17.31
CA PHE A 291 -22.98 -15.52 -18.45
C PHE A 291 -23.18 -16.91 -19.06
N ASP A 292 -23.38 -16.96 -20.35
CA ASP A 292 -23.66 -18.20 -21.07
C ASP A 292 -22.52 -19.22 -20.90
N GLY A 293 -22.86 -20.41 -20.43
CA GLY A 293 -21.92 -21.49 -20.14
C GLY A 293 -21.21 -21.41 -18.76
N PHE A 294 -21.68 -20.50 -17.87
CA PHE A 294 -21.13 -20.30 -16.52
C PHE A 294 -22.23 -20.26 -15.43
N ASP A 295 -23.22 -21.15 -15.55
CA ASP A 295 -24.40 -21.18 -14.68
C ASP A 295 -24.06 -21.44 -13.19
N ASP A 296 -22.91 -22.07 -12.91
CA ASP A 296 -22.42 -22.37 -11.55
C ASP A 296 -21.64 -21.20 -10.92
N ILE A 297 -21.47 -20.08 -11.64
CA ILE A 297 -20.80 -18.88 -11.13
C ILE A 297 -21.83 -17.87 -10.67
N GLU A 298 -21.80 -17.51 -9.38
CA GLU A 298 -22.51 -16.33 -8.87
C GLU A 298 -21.79 -15.08 -9.38
N ALA A 299 -22.47 -14.28 -10.19
CA ALA A 299 -21.91 -13.08 -10.80
C ALA A 299 -22.80 -11.86 -10.61
N GLY A 300 -22.23 -10.66 -10.48
CA GLY A 300 -23.02 -9.44 -10.38
C GLY A 300 -22.22 -8.16 -10.33
N ILE A 301 -22.91 -7.05 -10.55
CA ILE A 301 -22.39 -5.69 -10.37
C ILE A 301 -22.45 -5.32 -8.89
N VAL A 302 -21.32 -4.90 -8.34
CA VAL A 302 -21.22 -4.48 -6.93
C VAL A 302 -21.76 -3.06 -6.77
N LYS A 303 -22.51 -2.80 -5.68
CA LYS A 303 -22.89 -1.44 -5.28
C LYS A 303 -21.65 -0.68 -4.79
N TRP A 304 -20.91 -0.14 -5.73
CA TRP A 304 -19.64 0.54 -5.51
C TRP A 304 -19.50 1.77 -6.41
N PRO A 305 -18.78 2.83 -6.02
CA PRO A 305 -18.62 4.02 -6.88
C PRO A 305 -17.90 3.71 -8.19
N MET A 306 -16.98 2.74 -8.17
CA MET A 306 -16.30 2.26 -9.37
C MET A 306 -17.03 1.06 -9.99
N SER A 307 -16.70 0.73 -11.23
CA SER A 307 -17.37 -0.31 -12.02
C SER A 307 -16.77 -1.69 -11.73
N VAL A 308 -17.43 -2.46 -10.87
CA VAL A 308 -16.94 -3.76 -10.37
C VAL A 308 -17.90 -4.89 -10.77
N ILE A 309 -17.36 -5.93 -11.42
CA ILE A 309 -18.02 -7.22 -11.58
C ILE A 309 -17.44 -8.19 -10.57
N ARG A 310 -18.26 -8.73 -9.69
CA ARG A 310 -17.91 -9.76 -8.71
C ARG A 310 -18.31 -11.13 -9.21
N LEU A 311 -17.37 -12.07 -9.11
CA LEU A 311 -17.54 -13.47 -9.48
C LEU A 311 -17.26 -14.36 -8.26
N ARG A 312 -18.10 -15.40 -8.03
CA ARG A 312 -17.89 -16.36 -6.95
C ARG A 312 -18.14 -17.78 -7.44
N SER A 313 -17.22 -18.69 -7.13
CA SER A 313 -17.37 -20.13 -7.39
C SER A 313 -16.46 -20.94 -6.49
N ALA A 314 -16.79 -22.22 -6.29
CA ALA A 314 -15.87 -23.19 -5.72
C ALA A 314 -14.82 -23.67 -6.75
N ASP A 315 -15.10 -23.51 -8.04
CA ASP A 315 -14.22 -23.89 -9.15
C ASP A 315 -13.37 -22.72 -9.64
N ASP A 316 -12.08 -22.73 -9.25
CA ASP A 316 -11.11 -21.72 -9.64
C ASP A 316 -10.86 -21.66 -11.16
N LYS A 317 -10.98 -22.80 -11.86
CA LYS A 317 -10.76 -22.86 -13.31
C LYS A 317 -11.88 -22.17 -14.08
N GLN A 318 -13.13 -22.41 -13.70
CA GLN A 318 -14.28 -21.72 -14.27
C GLN A 318 -14.22 -20.21 -14.02
N LEU A 319 -13.82 -19.77 -12.80
CA LEU A 319 -13.60 -18.36 -12.52
C LEU A 319 -12.56 -17.73 -13.44
N VAL A 320 -11.42 -18.41 -13.66
CA VAL A 320 -10.39 -17.94 -14.60
C VAL A 320 -10.92 -17.84 -16.02
N GLN A 321 -11.72 -18.82 -16.47
CA GLN A 321 -12.30 -18.82 -17.83
C GLN A 321 -13.24 -17.64 -18.02
N LEU A 322 -14.17 -17.42 -17.10
CA LEU A 322 -15.10 -16.29 -17.18
C LEU A 322 -14.38 -14.94 -17.04
N ALA A 323 -13.46 -14.80 -16.08
CA ALA A 323 -12.67 -13.57 -15.93
C ALA A 323 -11.86 -13.26 -17.20
N SER A 324 -11.33 -14.29 -17.86
CA SER A 324 -10.60 -14.14 -19.13
C SER A 324 -11.51 -13.71 -20.28
N LYS A 325 -12.74 -14.25 -20.34
CA LYS A 325 -13.76 -13.86 -21.31
C LYS A 325 -14.14 -12.38 -21.12
N ILE A 326 -14.38 -11.96 -19.86
CA ILE A 326 -14.67 -10.58 -19.50
C ILE A 326 -13.50 -9.65 -19.85
N LEU A 327 -12.26 -10.03 -19.52
CA LEU A 327 -11.07 -9.22 -19.86
C LEU A 327 -10.93 -9.03 -21.37
N THR A 328 -11.12 -10.09 -22.16
CA THR A 328 -11.03 -10.04 -23.62
C THR A 328 -12.10 -9.12 -24.21
N ALA A 329 -13.34 -9.26 -23.76
CA ALA A 329 -14.43 -8.38 -24.15
C ALA A 329 -14.15 -6.92 -23.77
N TRP A 330 -13.67 -6.68 -22.53
CA TRP A 330 -13.37 -5.34 -22.06
C TRP A 330 -12.22 -4.68 -22.84
N ARG A 331 -11.15 -5.41 -23.16
CA ARG A 331 -10.02 -4.90 -23.95
C ARG A 331 -10.46 -4.34 -25.30
N GLY A 332 -11.45 -4.93 -25.96
CA GLY A 332 -11.99 -4.48 -27.25
C GLY A 332 -13.22 -3.58 -27.18
N TYR A 333 -13.72 -3.26 -25.97
CA TYR A 333 -15.00 -2.57 -25.83
C TYR A 333 -14.91 -1.07 -26.05
N THR A 334 -15.77 -0.57 -26.95
CA THR A 334 -15.97 0.87 -27.19
C THR A 334 -17.45 1.20 -27.03
N ASP A 335 -17.75 2.21 -26.21
CA ASP A 335 -19.09 2.81 -26.04
C ASP A 335 -18.91 4.33 -26.02
N LYS A 336 -19.15 4.96 -27.18
CA LYS A 336 -18.97 6.40 -27.38
C LYS A 336 -19.87 7.25 -26.46
N ASP A 337 -21.08 6.75 -26.19
CA ASP A 337 -22.06 7.44 -25.36
C ASP A 337 -21.62 7.46 -23.89
N ALA A 338 -20.82 6.48 -23.47
CA ALA A 338 -20.18 6.42 -22.15
C ALA A 338 -18.75 6.99 -22.13
N CYS A 339 -18.28 7.57 -23.23
CA CYS A 339 -16.89 8.07 -23.40
C CYS A 339 -15.81 6.97 -23.25
N ILE A 340 -16.18 5.71 -23.53
CA ILE A 340 -15.27 4.55 -23.45
C ILE A 340 -14.74 4.25 -24.84
N PHE A 341 -13.43 4.25 -24.97
CA PHE A 341 -12.72 3.85 -26.19
C PHE A 341 -11.71 2.76 -25.84
N ALA A 342 -11.75 1.66 -26.62
CA ALA A 342 -10.80 0.56 -26.44
C ALA A 342 -9.36 1.01 -26.70
N GLU A 343 -9.19 1.85 -27.74
CA GLU A 343 -7.90 2.39 -28.16
C GLU A 343 -8.06 3.77 -28.84
N THR A 344 -6.99 4.53 -28.88
CA THR A 344 -6.84 5.76 -29.67
C THR A 344 -5.47 5.76 -30.31
N ASP A 345 -5.39 5.92 -31.63
CA ASP A 345 -4.15 5.91 -32.41
C ASP A 345 -3.27 4.67 -32.16
N GLY A 346 -3.90 3.51 -31.88
CA GLY A 346 -3.23 2.24 -31.59
C GLY A 346 -2.80 2.05 -30.13
N GLU A 347 -3.02 3.04 -29.26
CA GLU A 347 -2.73 2.93 -27.82
C GLU A 347 -3.95 2.37 -27.05
N PRO A 348 -3.82 1.26 -26.33
CA PRO A 348 -4.92 0.65 -25.59
C PRO A 348 -5.28 1.44 -24.33
N HIS A 349 -6.59 1.51 -24.01
CA HIS A 349 -7.10 2.22 -22.84
C HIS A 349 -7.74 1.32 -21.79
N ASN A 350 -8.32 0.20 -22.19
CA ASN A 350 -9.06 -0.68 -21.30
C ASN A 350 -8.18 -1.70 -20.60
N THR A 351 -8.33 -1.80 -19.28
CA THR A 351 -7.67 -2.80 -18.45
C THR A 351 -8.53 -3.13 -17.21
N ILE A 352 -8.07 -4.04 -16.37
CA ILE A 352 -8.76 -4.46 -15.14
C ILE A 352 -7.81 -4.36 -13.95
N THR A 353 -8.34 -3.97 -12.79
CA THR A 353 -7.72 -4.15 -11.48
C THR A 353 -8.41 -5.36 -10.83
N PRO A 354 -7.80 -6.57 -10.85
CA PRO A 354 -8.40 -7.77 -10.28
C PRO A 354 -8.03 -7.94 -8.81
N ILE A 355 -9.00 -8.38 -7.99
CA ILE A 355 -8.81 -8.67 -6.55
C ILE A 355 -9.44 -10.02 -6.24
N ALA A 356 -8.66 -10.91 -5.63
CA ALA A 356 -9.09 -12.25 -5.23
C ALA A 356 -9.06 -12.43 -3.71
N ARG A 357 -9.99 -13.25 -3.19
CA ARG A 357 -10.05 -13.71 -1.80
C ARG A 357 -10.84 -14.98 -1.66
N MET A 358 -10.71 -15.62 -0.51
CA MET A 358 -11.61 -16.70 -0.10
C MET A 358 -12.75 -16.12 0.75
N ARG A 359 -14.00 -16.51 0.44
CA ARG A 359 -15.17 -16.15 1.22
C ARG A 359 -16.13 -17.33 1.33
N ASN A 360 -16.44 -17.72 2.57
CA ASN A 360 -17.35 -18.83 2.84
C ASN A 360 -17.02 -20.13 2.07
N GLY A 361 -15.73 -20.45 1.98
CA GLY A 361 -15.24 -21.65 1.28
C GLY A 361 -15.26 -21.56 -0.26
N LYS A 362 -15.64 -20.43 -0.83
CA LYS A 362 -15.59 -20.16 -2.28
C LYS A 362 -14.50 -19.15 -2.60
N PHE A 363 -13.97 -19.23 -3.81
CA PHE A 363 -13.16 -18.15 -4.39
C PHE A 363 -14.08 -16.99 -4.78
N GLU A 364 -13.66 -15.77 -4.44
CA GLU A 364 -14.29 -14.53 -4.88
C GLU A 364 -13.28 -13.70 -5.65
N LEU A 365 -13.64 -13.25 -6.84
CA LEU A 365 -12.82 -12.43 -7.72
C LEU A 365 -13.59 -11.18 -8.13
N ASP A 366 -13.09 -10.00 -7.72
CA ASP A 366 -13.60 -8.71 -8.15
C ASP A 366 -12.80 -8.21 -9.35
N LEU A 367 -13.47 -7.87 -10.43
CA LEU A 367 -12.92 -7.32 -11.65
C LEU A 367 -13.32 -5.84 -11.74
N VAL A 368 -12.40 -4.94 -11.37
CA VAL A 368 -12.63 -3.50 -11.45
C VAL A 368 -12.22 -3.02 -12.83
N LEU A 369 -13.18 -2.57 -13.62
CA LEU A 369 -12.96 -2.08 -14.99
C LEU A 369 -12.26 -0.71 -14.94
N ARG A 370 -11.18 -0.56 -15.71
CA ARG A 370 -10.38 0.66 -15.78
C ARG A 370 -10.21 1.10 -17.22
N ASN A 371 -10.05 2.43 -17.40
CA ASN A 371 -9.73 3.02 -18.68
C ASN A 371 -8.86 4.27 -18.45
N ASN A 372 -7.78 4.45 -19.22
CA ASN A 372 -6.81 5.52 -19.02
C ASN A 372 -6.87 6.63 -20.07
N ILE A 373 -7.98 6.73 -20.82
CA ILE A 373 -8.12 7.76 -21.84
C ILE A 373 -7.96 9.17 -21.25
N THR A 374 -7.29 10.05 -21.98
CA THR A 374 -7.16 11.46 -21.68
C THR A 374 -7.84 12.32 -22.73
N THR A 375 -8.23 13.53 -22.34
CA THR A 375 -8.75 14.56 -23.24
C THR A 375 -8.06 15.90 -22.94
N LYS A 376 -8.30 16.90 -23.77
CA LYS A 376 -7.81 18.26 -23.49
C LYS A 376 -8.39 18.83 -22.19
N GLU A 377 -9.61 18.47 -21.85
CA GLU A 377 -10.30 18.87 -20.61
C GLU A 377 -9.81 18.09 -19.40
N HIS A 378 -9.46 16.81 -19.60
CA HIS A 378 -8.98 15.91 -18.57
C HIS A 378 -7.60 15.32 -18.91
N PRO A 379 -6.53 16.13 -18.85
CA PRO A 379 -5.19 15.71 -19.25
C PRO A 379 -4.56 14.67 -18.31
N LEU A 380 -5.08 14.53 -17.07
CA LEU A 380 -4.67 13.50 -16.10
C LEU A 380 -5.49 12.22 -16.23
N GLY A 381 -6.53 12.19 -17.06
CA GLY A 381 -7.43 11.07 -17.29
C GLY A 381 -8.89 11.47 -17.15
N VAL A 382 -9.74 10.95 -18.03
CA VAL A 382 -11.22 11.10 -17.93
C VAL A 382 -11.74 10.35 -16.70
N TYR A 383 -11.17 9.19 -16.42
CA TYR A 383 -11.48 8.33 -15.27
C TYR A 383 -10.42 8.46 -14.17
N HIS A 384 -10.24 9.69 -13.72
CA HIS A 384 -9.27 10.15 -12.73
C HIS A 384 -9.93 11.23 -11.87
N PRO A 385 -9.50 11.49 -10.62
CA PRO A 385 -9.97 12.65 -9.86
C PRO A 385 -9.83 13.94 -10.66
N HIS A 386 -10.93 14.69 -10.83
CA HIS A 386 -10.91 15.96 -11.54
C HIS A 386 -10.46 17.11 -10.63
N ALA A 387 -10.18 18.27 -11.25
CA ALA A 387 -9.48 19.39 -10.62
C ALA A 387 -10.12 19.90 -9.32
N GLU A 388 -11.45 19.89 -9.23
CA GLU A 388 -12.21 20.32 -8.06
C GLU A 388 -11.98 19.45 -6.81
N LEU A 389 -11.49 18.21 -6.98
CA LEU A 389 -11.19 17.28 -5.88
C LEU A 389 -9.70 17.26 -5.51
N HIS A 390 -8.85 17.96 -6.27
CA HIS A 390 -7.38 17.93 -6.10
C HIS A 390 -6.90 18.54 -4.78
N HIS A 391 -7.73 19.36 -4.13
CA HIS A 391 -7.42 19.85 -2.80
C HIS A 391 -7.30 18.72 -1.76
N ILE A 392 -7.98 17.58 -1.97
CA ILE A 392 -7.90 16.38 -1.12
C ILE A 392 -7.06 15.30 -1.80
N LYS A 393 -7.37 14.91 -3.04
CA LYS A 393 -6.71 13.80 -3.74
C LYS A 393 -6.49 14.11 -5.22
N LYS A 394 -5.22 14.20 -5.62
CA LYS A 394 -4.80 14.46 -7.00
C LYS A 394 -4.14 13.24 -7.66
N GLU A 395 -3.56 12.36 -6.86
CA GLU A 395 -2.77 11.24 -7.33
C GLU A 395 -3.67 10.15 -7.99
N ASN A 396 -3.04 9.29 -8.78
CA ASN A 396 -3.69 8.15 -9.41
C ASN A 396 -4.36 7.23 -8.36
N ILE A 397 -5.49 6.65 -8.75
CA ILE A 397 -6.23 5.71 -7.90
C ILE A 397 -5.72 4.29 -8.16
N GLY A 398 -4.92 3.79 -7.23
CA GLY A 398 -4.34 2.46 -7.23
C GLY A 398 -5.24 1.43 -6.54
N LEU A 399 -4.72 0.18 -6.43
CA LEU A 399 -5.45 -0.97 -5.88
C LEU A 399 -6.08 -0.68 -4.49
N ILE A 400 -5.35 -0.03 -3.60
CA ILE A 400 -5.77 0.21 -2.21
C ILE A 400 -6.95 1.18 -2.19
N GLU A 401 -6.83 2.28 -2.92
CA GLU A 401 -7.91 3.28 -3.02
C GLU A 401 -9.15 2.69 -3.69
N VAL A 402 -8.98 1.90 -4.75
CA VAL A 402 -10.08 1.18 -5.43
C VAL A 402 -10.93 0.40 -4.45
N MET A 403 -10.33 -0.21 -3.43
CA MET A 403 -11.02 -1.01 -2.42
C MET A 403 -11.65 -0.19 -1.28
N GLY A 404 -11.44 1.13 -1.26
CA GLY A 404 -12.09 2.04 -0.30
C GLY A 404 -11.22 2.51 0.86
N LEU A 405 -9.88 2.41 0.75
CA LEU A 405 -8.95 3.00 1.70
C LEU A 405 -8.22 4.18 1.05
N ALA A 406 -8.53 5.39 1.47
CA ALA A 406 -7.85 6.61 1.04
C ALA A 406 -6.46 6.69 1.67
N VAL A 407 -5.41 6.78 0.84
CA VAL A 407 -4.07 7.17 1.28
C VAL A 407 -3.86 8.62 0.86
N LEU A 408 -3.97 9.52 1.84
CA LEU A 408 -3.93 10.97 1.64
C LEU A 408 -2.56 11.55 1.98
N PRO A 409 -2.15 12.66 1.32
CA PRO A 409 -0.85 13.27 1.54
C PRO A 409 -0.71 13.93 2.93
N ALA A 410 0.52 13.93 3.46
CA ALA A 410 0.86 14.43 4.80
C ALA A 410 0.44 15.90 5.03
N ARG A 411 0.50 16.75 3.98
CA ARG A 411 0.09 18.17 4.06
C ARG A 411 -1.32 18.37 4.65
N LEU A 412 -2.24 17.43 4.39
CA LEU A 412 -3.63 17.55 4.86
C LEU A 412 -3.76 17.59 6.38
N LYS A 413 -2.77 17.06 7.14
CA LYS A 413 -2.82 17.16 8.61
C LYS A 413 -2.79 18.62 9.08
N THR A 414 -1.92 19.43 8.51
CA THR A 414 -1.77 20.85 8.86
C THR A 414 -2.79 21.73 8.16
N GLU A 415 -3.11 21.41 6.91
CA GLU A 415 -4.10 22.15 6.13
C GLU A 415 -5.52 22.04 6.71
N LEU A 416 -5.98 20.83 7.06
CA LEU A 416 -7.31 20.65 7.66
C LEU A 416 -7.41 21.29 9.05
N ALA A 417 -6.33 21.30 9.83
CA ALA A 417 -6.30 22.02 11.10
C ALA A 417 -6.47 23.54 10.90
N ALA A 418 -5.77 24.12 9.92
CA ALA A 418 -5.89 25.53 9.58
C ALA A 418 -7.28 25.87 9.02
N VAL A 419 -7.87 24.99 8.20
CA VAL A 419 -9.25 25.14 7.70
C VAL A 419 -10.25 25.11 8.85
N ALA A 420 -10.11 24.19 9.82
CA ALA A 420 -10.99 24.14 11.00
C ALA A 420 -10.93 25.44 11.80
N GLU A 421 -9.73 25.97 12.09
CA GLU A 421 -9.53 27.24 12.79
C GLU A 421 -10.17 28.41 12.03
N ALA A 422 -9.96 28.50 10.71
CA ALA A 422 -10.55 29.56 9.88
C ALA A 422 -12.10 29.50 9.83
N LEU A 423 -12.66 28.27 9.77
CA LEU A 423 -14.13 28.09 9.79
C LEU A 423 -14.77 28.50 11.12
N VAL A 424 -14.11 28.26 12.23
CA VAL A 424 -14.59 28.63 13.58
C VAL A 424 -14.44 30.13 13.82
N SER A 425 -13.30 30.70 13.46
CA SER A 425 -13.05 32.16 13.68
C SER A 425 -13.73 33.07 12.65
N GLY A 426 -14.21 32.50 11.53
CA GLY A 426 -14.74 33.28 10.41
C GLY A 426 -13.67 33.98 9.56
N ALA A 427 -12.41 33.57 9.67
CA ALA A 427 -11.29 34.12 8.90
C ALA A 427 -11.45 33.87 7.39
N ASP A 428 -10.81 34.72 6.58
CA ASP A 428 -10.76 34.53 5.13
C ASP A 428 -9.85 33.36 4.76
N LEU A 429 -10.46 32.33 4.21
CA LEU A 429 -9.76 31.10 3.78
C LEU A 429 -8.75 31.32 2.64
N THR A 430 -8.87 32.43 1.90
CA THR A 430 -7.95 32.74 0.79
C THR A 430 -6.69 33.46 1.25
N ALA A 431 -6.66 33.95 2.47
CA ALA A 431 -5.55 34.73 3.02
C ALA A 431 -4.35 33.89 3.50
N ASP A 432 -4.56 32.60 3.77
CA ASP A 432 -3.52 31.66 4.22
C ASP A 432 -3.32 30.57 3.15
N GLU A 433 -2.08 30.36 2.70
CA GLU A 433 -1.74 29.36 1.69
C GLU A 433 -2.12 27.92 2.10
N ARG A 434 -2.20 27.63 3.41
CA ARG A 434 -2.65 26.34 3.93
C ARG A 434 -4.15 26.10 3.74
N THR A 435 -4.94 27.15 3.62
CA THR A 435 -6.40 27.08 3.49
C THR A 435 -6.90 27.46 2.10
N ALA A 436 -6.12 28.23 1.34
CA ALA A 436 -6.54 28.77 0.04
C ALA A 436 -6.97 27.69 -0.96
N LEU A 437 -6.26 26.55 -0.98
CA LEU A 437 -6.60 25.43 -1.86
C LEU A 437 -7.94 24.77 -1.53
N HIS A 438 -8.42 24.92 -0.29
CA HIS A 438 -9.66 24.36 0.22
C HIS A 438 -10.81 25.39 0.27
N ALA A 439 -10.56 26.67 -0.08
CA ALA A 439 -11.47 27.78 0.18
C ALA A 439 -12.87 27.57 -0.42
N ASP A 440 -12.96 27.15 -1.69
CA ASP A 440 -14.25 26.95 -2.36
C ASP A 440 -15.07 25.84 -1.70
N TRP A 441 -14.43 24.73 -1.36
CA TRP A 441 -15.04 23.61 -0.66
C TRP A 441 -15.48 24.01 0.75
N ALA A 442 -14.60 24.62 1.53
CA ALA A 442 -14.88 25.02 2.90
C ALA A 442 -15.97 26.11 2.99
N ASN A 443 -16.02 27.06 2.03
CA ASN A 443 -17.08 28.04 1.95
C ASN A 443 -18.46 27.42 1.64
N LYS A 444 -18.52 26.36 0.82
CA LYS A 444 -19.75 25.57 0.63
C LYS A 444 -20.19 24.90 1.92
N LEU A 445 -19.26 24.36 2.72
CA LEU A 445 -19.60 23.74 4.01
C LEU A 445 -20.20 24.76 5.01
N LYS A 446 -19.78 26.01 5.01
CA LYS A 446 -20.41 27.07 5.84
C LYS A 446 -21.93 27.25 5.60
N THR A 447 -22.41 26.86 4.44
CA THR A 447 -23.86 26.94 4.15
C THR A 447 -24.63 25.72 4.69
N GLN A 448 -23.93 24.65 5.08
CA GLN A 448 -24.52 23.38 5.50
C GLN A 448 -24.35 23.12 7.00
N TYR A 449 -23.28 23.66 7.60
CA TYR A 449 -22.88 23.39 8.98
C TYR A 449 -22.63 24.67 9.77
N ILE A 450 -22.87 24.58 11.07
CA ILE A 450 -22.40 25.58 12.05
C ILE A 450 -21.14 25.00 12.68
N PHE A 451 -20.02 25.69 12.49
CA PHE A 451 -18.71 25.25 12.98
C PHE A 451 -18.45 25.82 14.38
N THR A 452 -17.95 24.94 15.26
CA THR A 452 -17.47 25.25 16.61
C THR A 452 -16.12 24.57 16.83
N GLU A 453 -15.38 25.01 17.87
CA GLU A 453 -14.11 24.33 18.24
C GLU A 453 -14.28 22.83 18.49
N GLN A 454 -15.46 22.39 18.97
CA GLN A 454 -15.75 21.01 19.33
C GLN A 454 -16.10 20.13 18.13
N ASN A 455 -16.65 20.68 17.05
CA ASN A 455 -17.18 19.88 15.94
C ASN A 455 -16.47 20.07 14.60
N ALA A 456 -15.64 21.12 14.45
CA ALA A 456 -15.07 21.50 13.16
C ALA A 456 -14.26 20.37 12.53
N MET A 457 -13.39 19.70 13.29
CA MET A 457 -12.56 18.62 12.77
C MET A 457 -13.39 17.38 12.40
N ASP A 458 -14.39 17.01 13.20
CA ASP A 458 -15.26 15.86 12.93
C ASP A 458 -16.06 16.07 11.64
N ILE A 459 -16.58 17.30 11.43
CA ILE A 459 -17.26 17.66 10.18
C ILE A 459 -16.30 17.57 9.01
N LEU A 460 -15.10 18.14 9.11
CA LEU A 460 -14.11 18.08 8.03
C LEU A 460 -13.69 16.64 7.70
N GLN A 461 -13.49 15.80 8.71
CA GLN A 461 -13.16 14.39 8.50
C GLN A 461 -14.28 13.64 7.76
N LYS A 462 -15.54 13.88 8.13
CA LYS A 462 -16.70 13.33 7.42
C LYS A 462 -16.72 13.80 5.96
N GLU A 463 -16.55 15.10 5.74
CA GLU A 463 -16.62 15.70 4.40
C GLU A 463 -15.43 15.30 3.51
N VAL A 464 -14.24 15.08 4.07
CA VAL A 464 -13.10 14.47 3.36
C VAL A 464 -13.47 13.07 2.85
N GLY A 465 -14.19 12.28 3.64
CA GLY A 465 -14.68 10.97 3.21
C GLY A 465 -15.69 11.07 2.05
N ILE A 466 -16.58 12.07 2.06
CA ILE A 466 -17.50 12.34 0.95
C ILE A 466 -16.73 12.75 -0.30
N VAL A 467 -15.72 13.62 -0.17
CA VAL A 467 -14.83 13.99 -1.31
C VAL A 467 -14.12 12.74 -1.85
N PHE A 468 -13.63 11.86 -0.97
CA PHE A 468 -12.98 10.62 -1.45
C PHE A 468 -13.96 9.68 -2.14
N SER A 469 -15.22 9.60 -1.70
CA SER A 469 -16.27 8.88 -2.43
C SER A 469 -16.45 9.43 -3.85
N GLN A 470 -16.46 10.75 -4.02
CA GLN A 470 -16.53 11.41 -5.33
C GLN A 470 -15.27 11.13 -6.18
N VAL A 471 -14.09 11.07 -5.55
CA VAL A 471 -12.84 10.66 -6.20
C VAL A 471 -12.98 9.26 -6.83
N LEU A 472 -13.59 8.30 -6.13
CA LEU A 472 -13.86 6.96 -6.66
C LEU A 472 -14.91 6.97 -7.76
N GLU A 473 -15.95 7.82 -7.67
CA GLU A 473 -16.94 7.99 -8.73
C GLU A 473 -16.32 8.58 -10.01
N HIS A 474 -15.41 9.55 -9.87
CA HIS A 474 -14.66 10.09 -11.01
C HIS A 474 -13.77 9.02 -11.65
N ALA A 475 -13.18 8.14 -10.86
CA ALA A 475 -12.37 7.02 -11.35
C ALA A 475 -13.20 5.86 -11.94
N GLY A 476 -14.50 5.80 -11.66
CA GLY A 476 -15.43 4.80 -12.19
C GLY A 476 -15.71 4.99 -13.68
N VAL A 477 -15.63 3.92 -14.46
CA VAL A 477 -15.79 3.95 -15.92
C VAL A 477 -17.28 4.15 -16.27
N PHE A 478 -18.15 3.32 -15.71
CA PHE A 478 -19.60 3.49 -15.83
C PHE A 478 -20.12 4.31 -14.65
N LYS A 479 -20.62 5.52 -14.91
CA LYS A 479 -21.06 6.44 -13.86
C LYS A 479 -22.29 5.91 -13.13
N ARG A 480 -22.52 6.35 -11.89
CA ARG A 480 -23.64 5.92 -11.03
C ARG A 480 -25.01 6.48 -11.46
N THR A 481 -25.10 7.17 -12.60
CA THR A 481 -26.33 7.66 -13.21
C THR A 481 -27.14 6.53 -13.83
N GLN A 482 -28.42 6.77 -14.13
CA GLN A 482 -29.28 5.78 -14.83
C GLN A 482 -28.69 5.36 -16.19
N THR A 483 -28.16 6.32 -16.94
CA THR A 483 -27.51 6.06 -18.24
C THR A 483 -26.22 5.26 -18.09
N GLY A 484 -25.41 5.57 -17.09
CA GLY A 484 -24.19 4.83 -16.80
C GLY A 484 -24.44 3.38 -16.36
N LYS A 485 -25.47 3.15 -15.53
CA LYS A 485 -25.92 1.79 -15.17
C LYS A 485 -26.40 0.99 -16.38
N GLN A 486 -27.14 1.63 -17.29
CA GLN A 486 -27.55 0.99 -18.55
C GLN A 486 -26.34 0.67 -19.45
N ALA A 487 -25.36 1.57 -19.53
CA ALA A 487 -24.14 1.32 -20.28
C ALA A 487 -23.34 0.14 -19.69
N PHE A 488 -23.26 0.02 -18.36
CA PHE A 488 -22.62 -1.12 -17.71
C PHE A 488 -23.33 -2.45 -18.05
N LEU A 489 -24.67 -2.46 -18.04
CA LEU A 489 -25.44 -3.64 -18.45
C LEU A 489 -25.27 -3.97 -19.95
N ARG A 490 -25.12 -2.97 -20.84
CA ARG A 490 -24.79 -3.22 -22.25
C ARG A 490 -23.46 -3.94 -22.39
N PHE A 491 -22.42 -3.45 -21.65
CA PHE A 491 -21.13 -4.13 -21.62
C PHE A 491 -21.27 -5.56 -21.11
N ALA A 492 -21.89 -5.77 -19.94
CA ALA A 492 -22.03 -7.11 -19.37
C ALA A 492 -22.72 -8.10 -20.33
N ARG A 493 -23.75 -7.66 -21.06
CA ARG A 493 -24.43 -8.47 -22.08
C ARG A 493 -23.57 -8.76 -23.30
N SER A 494 -22.62 -7.90 -23.63
CA SER A 494 -21.73 -8.10 -24.79
C SER A 494 -20.65 -9.16 -24.53
N VAL A 495 -20.53 -9.64 -23.30
CA VAL A 495 -19.63 -10.73 -22.92
C VAL A 495 -20.21 -12.10 -23.27
N ASN A 496 -21.53 -12.25 -23.41
CA ASN A 496 -22.25 -13.50 -23.81
C ASN A 496 -22.15 -13.83 -25.32
#